data_22b63c62a7688639831e11ba86a8f403
#
_entry.id   22b63c62a7688639831e11ba86a8f403
#
_cell.length_a   1.000
_cell.length_b   1.000
_cell.length_c   1.000
_cell.angle_alpha   90.00
_cell.angle_beta   90.00
_cell.angle_gamma   90.00
#
_symmetry.space_group_name_H-M   'P 1'
#
loop_
_entity.id
_entity.type
_entity.pdbx_description
1 polymer ?
#
loop_
_entity_poly.entity_id
_entity_poly.type
_entity_poly.pdbx_seq_one_letter_code
_entity_poly.pdbx_strand_id
1 'polypeptide(L)'
;MTKSNLKDLSLFNNDGGIFLGAQRGIDQCRVSLLGVPYDGTCCFRPGARFGPSAVREDSYGIETYCPQLNLDLEDIKFADIGSLDVPLGDAKLTLDYISDATNILLKNNLKPLIIGGEHSITIGIIKSIITNYPDLIMLQLDAHADLRDEWLGSKFSH
;
A
#
# COMPACT_ATOMS: atom_id res chain seq x y z
N MET A 1 9.63 6.47 -24.04
CA MET A 1 8.90 6.86 -22.82
C MET A 1 9.92 6.85 -21.69
N THR A 2 10.30 8.01 -21.21
CA THR A 2 11.23 8.18 -20.09
C THR A 2 10.59 7.59 -18.85
N LYS A 3 11.23 6.57 -18.22
CA LYS A 3 10.87 6.09 -16.90
C LYS A 3 10.90 7.31 -15.97
N SER A 4 9.76 7.73 -15.47
CA SER A 4 9.70 8.72 -14.40
C SER A 4 10.52 8.13 -13.25
N ASN A 5 11.58 8.84 -12.88
CA ASN A 5 12.56 8.33 -11.92
C ASN A 5 11.84 8.08 -10.59
N LEU A 6 11.85 6.82 -10.13
CA LEU A 6 11.56 6.47 -8.73
C LEU A 6 12.44 7.26 -7.74
N LYS A 7 13.48 7.96 -8.23
CA LYS A 7 14.33 8.87 -7.43
C LYS A 7 13.60 10.12 -6.92
N ASP A 8 12.43 10.47 -7.47
CA ASP A 8 11.55 11.50 -6.91
C ASP A 8 10.73 10.99 -5.70
N LEU A 9 11.00 9.77 -5.26
CA LEU A 9 10.34 9.12 -4.12
C LEU A 9 11.04 9.45 -2.79
N SER A 10 11.34 10.73 -2.55
CA SER A 10 11.66 11.24 -1.20
C SER A 10 10.54 10.98 -0.18
N LEU A 11 9.41 10.43 -0.65
CA LEU A 11 8.25 10.06 0.13
C LEU A 11 8.31 8.64 0.73
N PHE A 12 9.29 7.80 0.32
CA PHE A 12 9.38 6.42 0.81
C PHE A 12 10.55 6.28 1.78
N ASN A 13 10.27 5.71 2.94
CA ASN A 13 11.28 5.29 3.87
C ASN A 13 11.44 3.77 3.90
N ASN A 14 12.66 3.32 4.21
CA ASN A 14 13.01 1.91 4.26
C ASN A 14 13.20 1.41 5.70
N ASP A 15 12.74 2.16 6.71
CA ASP A 15 13.02 1.89 8.12
C ASP A 15 12.33 0.61 8.63
N GLY A 16 11.31 0.12 7.93
CA GLY A 16 10.55 -1.10 8.27
C GLY A 16 11.14 -2.41 7.73
N GLY A 17 12.41 -2.45 7.30
CA GLY A 17 12.99 -3.67 6.73
C GLY A 17 12.54 -3.95 5.28
N ILE A 18 12.59 -5.21 4.87
CA ILE A 18 12.16 -5.70 3.56
C ILE A 18 11.37 -7.00 3.74
N PHE A 19 10.32 -7.22 2.98
CA PHE A 19 9.56 -8.46 3.02
C PHE A 19 10.40 -9.61 2.45
N LEU A 20 10.28 -10.81 3.06
CA LEU A 20 10.99 -12.02 2.64
C LEU A 20 10.82 -12.28 1.13
N GLY A 21 11.92 -12.53 0.43
CA GLY A 21 11.94 -12.79 -1.01
C GLY A 21 11.80 -11.55 -1.90
N ALA A 22 11.48 -10.36 -1.35
CA ALA A 22 11.39 -9.13 -2.14
C ALA A 22 12.77 -8.56 -2.48
N GLN A 23 12.83 -7.78 -3.56
CA GLN A 23 14.02 -6.97 -3.91
C GLN A 23 13.75 -5.48 -3.71
N ARG A 24 14.79 -4.70 -3.47
CA ARG A 24 14.69 -3.23 -3.33
C ARG A 24 14.48 -2.50 -4.65
N GLY A 25 14.95 -3.08 -5.73
CA GLY A 25 14.79 -2.50 -7.07
C GLY A 25 13.51 -2.96 -7.74
N ILE A 26 13.00 -2.16 -8.69
CA ILE A 26 11.80 -2.51 -9.46
C ILE A 26 12.10 -3.20 -10.78
N ASP A 27 13.39 -3.42 -11.09
CA ASP A 27 13.79 -4.00 -12.35
C ASP A 27 13.25 -5.42 -12.51
N GLN A 28 12.56 -5.64 -13.64
CA GLN A 28 11.88 -6.90 -13.95
C GLN A 28 10.71 -7.28 -13.01
N CYS A 29 10.35 -6.42 -12.05
CA CYS A 29 9.17 -6.63 -11.21
C CYS A 29 7.89 -6.23 -11.93
N ARG A 30 6.80 -6.94 -11.61
CA ARG A 30 5.43 -6.60 -12.02
C ARG A 30 4.56 -6.18 -10.84
N VAL A 31 4.97 -6.50 -9.64
CA VAL A 31 4.27 -6.20 -8.39
C VAL A 31 5.22 -5.40 -7.50
N SER A 32 4.67 -4.43 -6.80
CA SER A 32 5.38 -3.66 -5.79
C SER A 32 4.61 -3.63 -4.49
N LEU A 33 5.26 -4.08 -3.42
CA LEU A 33 4.78 -3.94 -2.06
C LEU A 33 5.07 -2.51 -1.58
N LEU A 34 4.04 -1.86 -1.03
CA LEU A 34 4.11 -0.53 -0.44
C LEU A 34 3.42 -0.53 0.92
N GLY A 35 4.11 -0.11 1.96
CA GLY A 35 3.54 0.15 3.26
C GLY A 35 2.89 1.54 3.32
N VAL A 36 1.71 1.64 3.96
CA VAL A 36 1.04 2.91 4.25
C VAL A 36 0.72 2.98 5.75
N PRO A 37 1.65 3.49 6.57
CA PRO A 37 1.55 3.48 8.02
C PRO A 37 0.65 4.61 8.54
N TYR A 38 -0.65 4.56 8.24
CA TYR A 38 -1.64 5.55 8.62
C TYR A 38 -2.73 4.95 9.51
N ASP A 39 -3.08 5.64 10.60
CA ASP A 39 -4.19 5.31 11.49
C ASP A 39 -4.80 6.57 12.13
N GLY A 40 -4.77 7.69 11.39
CA GLY A 40 -5.19 8.99 11.90
C GLY A 40 -6.69 9.14 12.09
N THR A 41 -7.52 8.27 11.50
CA THR A 41 -8.99 8.28 11.66
C THR A 41 -9.54 7.05 12.38
N CYS A 42 -8.68 6.24 13.00
CA CYS A 42 -9.10 5.10 13.81
C CYS A 42 -10.04 5.53 14.94
N CYS A 43 -11.24 4.92 15.01
CA CYS A 43 -12.20 5.21 16.08
C CYS A 43 -11.87 4.46 17.37
N PHE A 44 -11.08 3.39 17.33
CA PHE A 44 -10.75 2.58 18.51
C PHE A 44 -9.32 2.07 18.45
N ARG A 45 -8.50 2.40 19.46
CA ARG A 45 -7.11 1.97 19.64
C ARG A 45 -6.22 2.20 18.42
N PRO A 46 -5.45 3.28 18.36
CA PRO A 46 -4.44 3.50 17.33
C PRO A 46 -3.37 2.40 17.39
N GLY A 47 -2.61 2.23 16.31
CA GLY A 47 -1.53 1.22 16.23
C GLY A 47 -1.53 0.48 14.89
N ALA A 48 -2.58 0.61 14.07
CA ALA A 48 -2.62 0.03 12.72
C ALA A 48 -1.46 0.54 11.84
N ARG A 49 -0.93 1.74 12.13
CA ARG A 49 0.26 2.30 11.47
C ARG A 49 1.50 1.41 11.55
N PHE A 50 1.59 0.55 12.55
CA PHE A 50 2.71 -0.39 12.71
C PHE A 50 2.55 -1.67 11.87
N GLY A 51 1.40 -1.88 11.23
CA GLY A 51 1.12 -3.05 10.41
C GLY A 51 2.16 -3.32 9.33
N PRO A 52 2.54 -2.33 8.50
CA PRO A 52 3.52 -2.57 7.43
C PRO A 52 4.89 -3.05 7.93
N SER A 53 5.39 -2.52 9.03
CA SER A 53 6.67 -2.96 9.61
C SER A 53 6.55 -4.35 10.24
N ALA A 54 5.48 -4.60 11.01
CA ALA A 54 5.24 -5.89 11.63
C ALA A 54 5.12 -7.03 10.59
N VAL A 55 4.39 -6.80 9.49
CA VAL A 55 4.26 -7.78 8.40
C VAL A 55 5.60 -8.09 7.75
N ARG A 56 6.49 -7.09 7.58
CA ARG A 56 7.85 -7.32 7.06
C ARG A 56 8.70 -8.12 8.03
N GLU A 57 8.68 -7.76 9.30
CA GLU A 57 9.43 -8.45 10.36
C GLU A 57 8.99 -9.91 10.46
N ASP A 58 7.67 -10.15 10.55
CA ASP A 58 7.12 -11.50 10.70
C ASP A 58 7.25 -12.34 9.42
N SER A 59 7.47 -11.72 8.25
CA SER A 59 7.65 -12.44 6.98
C SER A 59 8.83 -13.41 7.02
N TYR A 60 9.85 -13.15 7.82
CA TYR A 60 11.00 -14.04 7.97
C TYR A 60 10.70 -15.32 8.77
N GLY A 61 9.53 -15.39 9.37
CA GLY A 61 9.05 -16.58 10.08
C GLY A 61 8.16 -17.50 9.24
N ILE A 62 7.90 -17.17 7.96
CA ILE A 62 7.02 -17.97 7.08
C ILE A 62 7.82 -18.77 6.06
N GLU A 63 7.20 -19.84 5.54
CA GLU A 63 7.74 -20.62 4.43
C GLU A 63 7.48 -19.89 3.11
N THR A 64 8.44 -19.94 2.19
CA THR A 64 8.32 -19.32 0.85
C THR A 64 7.53 -20.19 -0.12
N TYR A 65 7.54 -21.52 0.07
CA TYR A 65 6.87 -22.47 -0.80
C TYR A 65 5.39 -22.62 -0.46
N CYS A 66 4.55 -22.47 -1.48
CA CYS A 66 3.10 -22.68 -1.40
C CYS A 66 2.71 -24.01 -2.05
N PRO A 67 2.41 -25.07 -1.25
CA PRO A 67 2.10 -26.39 -1.81
C PRO A 67 0.82 -26.41 -2.66
N GLN A 68 -0.17 -25.57 -2.34
CA GLN A 68 -1.45 -25.49 -3.06
C GLN A 68 -1.27 -24.99 -4.50
N LEU A 69 -0.30 -24.12 -4.71
CA LEU A 69 0.00 -23.53 -6.02
C LEU A 69 1.20 -24.19 -6.68
N ASN A 70 1.97 -25.00 -5.95
CA ASN A 70 3.27 -25.55 -6.36
C ASN A 70 4.21 -24.43 -6.87
N LEU A 71 4.28 -23.33 -6.11
CA LEU A 71 5.10 -22.16 -6.42
C LEU A 71 5.96 -21.79 -5.21
N ASP A 72 7.15 -21.30 -5.48
CA ASP A 72 8.01 -20.68 -4.45
C ASP A 72 8.02 -19.16 -4.64
N LEU A 73 7.92 -18.44 -3.54
CA LEU A 73 7.97 -16.99 -3.55
C LEU A 73 9.34 -16.47 -4.04
N GLU A 74 10.41 -17.22 -3.80
CA GLU A 74 11.77 -16.88 -4.25
C GLU A 74 11.91 -16.89 -5.78
N ASP A 75 11.04 -17.61 -6.49
CA ASP A 75 10.99 -17.63 -7.96
C ASP A 75 10.26 -16.41 -8.55
N ILE A 76 9.59 -15.61 -7.70
CA ILE A 76 8.75 -14.49 -8.13
C ILE A 76 9.49 -13.18 -7.91
N LYS A 77 9.70 -12.42 -8.99
CA LYS A 77 10.29 -11.08 -8.89
C LYS A 77 9.24 -10.04 -8.52
N PHE A 78 9.30 -9.57 -7.29
CA PHE A 78 8.51 -8.44 -6.79
C PHE A 78 9.39 -7.49 -5.99
N ALA A 79 9.00 -6.23 -5.95
CA ALA A 79 9.73 -5.20 -5.23
C ALA A 79 9.05 -4.88 -3.89
N ASP A 80 9.83 -4.70 -2.84
CA ASP A 80 9.38 -3.99 -1.64
C ASP A 80 10.04 -2.61 -1.65
N ILE A 81 9.23 -1.58 -1.90
CA ILE A 81 9.71 -0.21 -2.02
C ILE A 81 9.66 0.57 -0.70
N GLY A 82 9.38 -0.11 0.41
CA GLY A 82 9.32 0.50 1.73
C GLY A 82 7.95 1.04 2.08
N SER A 83 7.91 2.04 2.95
CA SER A 83 6.67 2.65 3.43
C SER A 83 6.60 4.13 3.04
N LEU A 84 5.39 4.59 2.78
CA LEU A 84 5.10 5.98 2.48
C LEU A 84 5.20 6.83 3.74
N ASP A 85 5.96 7.92 3.70
CA ASP A 85 5.91 8.93 4.75
C ASP A 85 4.61 9.74 4.63
N VAL A 86 3.77 9.68 5.66
CA VAL A 86 2.45 10.30 5.65
C VAL A 86 2.25 11.26 6.82
N PRO A 87 1.61 12.42 6.61
CA PRO A 87 1.27 13.35 7.67
C PRO A 87 0.09 12.84 8.50
N LEU A 88 0.35 12.28 9.68
CA LEU A 88 -0.68 11.64 10.52
C LEU A 88 -1.80 12.59 10.97
N GLY A 89 -1.56 13.90 11.00
CA GLY A 89 -2.52 14.91 11.44
C GLY A 89 -3.42 15.49 10.34
N ASP A 90 -3.24 15.10 9.08
CA ASP A 90 -4.01 15.61 7.95
C ASP A 90 -4.45 14.45 7.04
N ALA A 91 -5.68 13.99 7.24
CA ALA A 91 -6.25 12.88 6.49
C ALA A 91 -6.29 13.16 4.98
N LYS A 92 -6.71 14.37 4.58
CA LYS A 92 -6.81 14.73 3.16
C LYS A 92 -5.45 14.71 2.48
N LEU A 93 -4.46 15.33 3.09
CA LEU A 93 -3.10 15.38 2.55
C LEU A 93 -2.48 13.96 2.48
N THR A 94 -2.73 13.13 3.50
CA THR A 94 -2.33 11.71 3.49
C THR A 94 -2.93 10.96 2.29
N LEU A 95 -4.23 11.12 2.04
CA LEU A 95 -4.90 10.46 0.92
C LEU A 95 -4.38 10.95 -0.44
N ASP A 96 -4.04 12.23 -0.55
CA ASP A 96 -3.42 12.78 -1.76
C ASP A 96 -2.01 12.16 -1.99
N TYR A 97 -1.19 12.01 -0.94
CA TYR A 97 0.11 11.33 -1.03
C TYR A 97 -0.02 9.86 -1.44
N ILE A 98 -1.01 9.15 -0.89
CA ILE A 98 -1.29 7.75 -1.26
C ILE A 98 -1.69 7.66 -2.74
N SER A 99 -2.54 8.58 -3.20
CA SER A 99 -2.97 8.65 -4.60
C SER A 99 -1.77 8.89 -5.53
N ASP A 100 -0.89 9.83 -5.19
CA ASP A 100 0.30 10.13 -5.98
C ASP A 100 1.28 8.95 -6.02
N ALA A 101 1.54 8.31 -4.89
CA ALA A 101 2.39 7.13 -4.81
C ALA A 101 1.82 5.98 -5.66
N THR A 102 0.51 5.73 -5.56
CA THR A 102 -0.16 4.70 -6.37
C THR A 102 -0.04 5.01 -7.87
N ASN A 103 -0.25 6.26 -8.28
CA ASN A 103 -0.07 6.70 -9.67
C ASN A 103 1.36 6.48 -10.17
N ILE A 104 2.37 6.73 -9.34
CA ILE A 104 3.77 6.49 -9.69
C ILE A 104 4.00 5.01 -9.98
N LEU A 105 3.46 4.11 -9.14
CA LEU A 105 3.58 2.67 -9.36
C LEU A 105 2.92 2.25 -10.68
N LEU A 106 1.70 2.69 -10.93
CA LEU A 106 0.97 2.37 -12.15
C LEU A 106 1.70 2.87 -13.41
N LYS A 107 2.25 4.09 -13.39
CA LYS A 107 3.06 4.66 -14.49
C LYS A 107 4.35 3.86 -14.77
N ASN A 108 4.86 3.15 -13.78
CA ASN A 108 5.99 2.24 -13.93
C ASN A 108 5.59 0.80 -14.29
N ASN A 109 4.31 0.56 -14.62
CA ASN A 109 3.73 -0.75 -14.91
C ASN A 109 3.84 -1.74 -13.74
N LEU A 110 3.82 -1.24 -12.52
CA LEU A 110 3.80 -2.03 -11.31
C LEU A 110 2.36 -2.16 -10.80
N LYS A 111 1.96 -3.37 -10.46
CA LYS A 111 0.71 -3.61 -9.72
C LYS A 111 0.98 -3.32 -8.25
N PRO A 112 0.29 -2.34 -7.65
CA PRO A 112 0.48 -2.05 -6.23
C PRO A 112 -0.13 -3.16 -5.37
N LEU A 113 0.67 -3.70 -4.45
CA LEU A 113 0.23 -4.49 -3.31
C LEU A 113 0.47 -3.62 -2.07
N ILE A 114 -0.60 -3.16 -1.45
CA ILE A 114 -0.50 -2.16 -0.39
C ILE A 114 -0.83 -2.82 0.96
N ILE A 115 0.08 -2.64 1.92
CA ILE A 115 -0.15 -3.03 3.32
C ILE A 115 -0.45 -1.75 4.11
N GLY A 116 -1.65 -1.65 4.64
CA GLY A 116 -2.07 -0.52 5.47
C GLY A 116 -1.70 -0.72 6.93
N GLY A 117 -2.00 0.25 7.53
CA GLY A 117 -2.72 1.04 8.41
C GLY A 117 -4.23 0.75 8.44
N GLU A 118 -4.97 1.78 8.58
CA GLU A 118 -6.42 1.71 8.64
C GLU A 118 -7.09 1.71 7.25
N HIS A 119 -8.39 1.42 7.20
CA HIS A 119 -9.12 1.25 5.95
C HIS A 119 -9.27 2.53 5.11
N SER A 120 -9.26 3.73 5.71
CA SER A 120 -9.40 4.99 4.98
C SER A 120 -8.35 5.19 3.87
N ILE A 121 -7.18 4.55 3.97
CA ILE A 121 -6.14 4.59 2.93
C ILE A 121 -6.66 4.15 1.57
N THR A 122 -7.66 3.27 1.53
CA THR A 122 -8.29 2.77 0.31
C THR A 122 -8.87 3.90 -0.54
N ILE A 123 -9.34 4.99 0.07
CA ILE A 123 -9.85 6.18 -0.64
C ILE A 123 -8.78 6.76 -1.57
N GLY A 124 -7.56 6.95 -1.06
CA GLY A 124 -6.44 7.47 -1.85
C GLY A 124 -6.01 6.52 -2.97
N ILE A 125 -6.00 5.21 -2.68
CA ILE A 125 -5.65 4.16 -3.64
C ILE A 125 -6.66 4.14 -4.79
N ILE A 126 -7.95 4.05 -4.48
CA ILE A 126 -9.02 3.95 -5.49
C ILE A 126 -9.12 5.21 -6.32
N LYS A 127 -8.93 6.40 -5.73
CA LYS A 127 -8.88 7.67 -6.48
C LYS A 127 -7.89 7.62 -7.63
N SER A 128 -6.73 7.01 -7.42
CA SER A 128 -5.71 6.83 -8.46
C SER A 128 -6.09 5.73 -9.46
N ILE A 129 -6.57 4.59 -8.97
CA ILE A 129 -6.85 3.43 -9.83
C ILE A 129 -8.02 3.71 -10.79
N ILE A 130 -9.11 4.32 -10.33
CA ILE A 130 -10.27 4.68 -11.16
C ILE A 130 -9.86 5.57 -12.35
N THR A 131 -8.92 6.49 -12.13
CA THR A 131 -8.44 7.36 -13.21
C THR A 131 -7.75 6.58 -14.32
N ASN A 132 -7.07 5.49 -13.98
CA ASN A 132 -6.35 4.65 -14.95
C ASN A 132 -7.20 3.49 -15.50
N TYR A 133 -8.21 3.05 -14.75
CA TYR A 133 -9.08 1.91 -15.06
C TYR A 133 -10.55 2.27 -14.76
N PRO A 134 -11.25 3.01 -15.65
CA PRO A 134 -12.60 3.51 -15.39
C PRO A 134 -13.66 2.40 -15.22
N ASP A 135 -13.43 1.22 -15.79
CA ASP A 135 -14.33 0.07 -15.70
C ASP A 135 -13.97 -0.89 -14.55
N LEU A 136 -13.18 -0.43 -13.57
CA LEU A 136 -12.76 -1.25 -12.43
C LEU A 136 -13.96 -1.69 -11.60
N ILE A 137 -13.97 -2.97 -11.24
CA ILE A 137 -14.86 -3.53 -10.22
C ILE A 137 -14.05 -3.69 -8.94
N MET A 138 -14.50 -3.10 -7.84
CA MET A 138 -13.91 -3.25 -6.52
C MET A 138 -14.62 -4.37 -5.75
N LEU A 139 -13.85 -5.32 -5.24
CA LEU A 139 -14.31 -6.34 -4.30
C LEU A 139 -13.76 -6.01 -2.91
N GLN A 140 -14.65 -5.79 -1.94
CA GLN A 140 -14.30 -5.58 -0.54
C GLN A 140 -14.63 -6.84 0.26
N LEU A 141 -13.64 -7.36 1.00
CA LEU A 141 -13.78 -8.48 1.94
C LEU A 141 -13.64 -7.92 3.36
N ASP A 142 -14.75 -7.48 3.93
CA ASP A 142 -14.81 -6.76 5.20
C ASP A 142 -16.12 -7.05 5.94
N ALA A 143 -16.11 -6.99 7.25
CA ALA A 143 -17.31 -7.10 8.09
C ALA A 143 -18.21 -5.85 8.02
N HIS A 144 -17.67 -4.71 7.58
CA HIS A 144 -18.34 -3.41 7.51
C HIS A 144 -18.36 -2.92 6.07
N ALA A 145 -19.44 -2.23 5.70
CA ALA A 145 -19.59 -1.69 4.35
C ALA A 145 -18.85 -0.36 4.14
N ASP A 146 -18.58 0.39 5.20
CA ASP A 146 -17.91 1.71 5.23
C ASP A 146 -18.47 2.71 4.22
N LEU A 147 -19.82 2.76 4.11
CA LEU A 147 -20.54 3.60 3.13
C LEU A 147 -21.11 4.88 3.74
N ARG A 148 -20.58 5.35 4.86
CA ARG A 148 -20.98 6.64 5.44
C ARG A 148 -20.40 7.77 4.61
N ASP A 149 -21.21 8.81 4.34
CA ASP A 149 -20.72 10.02 3.68
C ASP A 149 -19.82 10.86 4.59
N GLU A 150 -20.07 10.82 5.91
CA GLU A 150 -19.33 11.61 6.90
C GLU A 150 -19.37 10.95 8.29
N TRP A 151 -18.28 11.08 9.04
CA TRP A 151 -18.21 10.71 10.44
C TRP A 151 -17.45 11.77 11.25
N LEU A 152 -18.07 12.28 12.33
CA LEU A 152 -17.53 13.31 13.22
C LEU A 152 -16.97 14.54 12.45
N GLY A 153 -17.67 14.98 11.41
CA GLY A 153 -17.27 16.14 10.60
C GLY A 153 -16.20 15.84 9.55
N SER A 154 -15.80 14.58 9.37
CA SER A 154 -14.82 14.18 8.37
C SER A 154 -15.44 13.28 7.29
N LYS A 155 -15.21 13.63 6.02
CA LYS A 155 -15.52 12.77 4.85
C LYS A 155 -14.39 11.81 4.50
N PHE A 156 -13.31 11.80 5.26
CA PHE A 156 -12.08 11.03 5.01
C PHE A 156 -11.84 9.95 6.06
N SER A 157 -12.86 9.58 6.82
CA SER A 157 -12.85 8.41 7.71
C SER A 157 -13.55 7.22 7.05
N HIS A 158 -13.34 6.07 7.60
CA HIS A 158 -14.04 4.82 7.24
C HIS A 158 -15.08 4.45 8.27
#